data_005b78b2dddaa2ada01ae5e34fe6ae99
#
_entry.id   005b78b2dddaa2ada01ae5e34fe6ae99
#
_cell.length_a   1.000
_cell.length_b   1.000
_cell.length_c   1.000
_cell.angle_alpha   90.00
_cell.angle_beta   90.00
_cell.angle_gamma   90.00
#
_symmetry.space_group_name_H-M   'P 1'
#
loop_
_entity.id
_entity.type
_entity.pdbx_description
1 polymer ?
#
loop_
_entity_poly.entity_id
_entity_poly.type
_entity_poly.pdbx_seq_one_letter_code
_entity_poly.pdbx_strand_id
1 'polypeptide(L)'
;MRATINFIVSILIFITPVIAQTQPLDAFQQNKRLGRGVNILGYDPIWRSRDQARFKEKHFELLKKAGFNSVRINLHAFRHMDKDNNWTLSKNWFDTLDWAVEKATANGLAVILDLHEYNVMAQDPGGNKEKFLSFWRQVSEHYKNAPDSVFFEILNEPNKALTPKLWNQYFREALAIIREKNPTRIVIIGPAFWNSVDHLDELELPQDDRYIIVTVHYYKPMQFTHQGASWTNQRDKVGISWGTDAEKNAVRADFEKVNAWARKNNRPIFLGEFGAYDRAPMESRVRYTDFVARTAESFGWSWAYWQFDSDFILWDMKKDTWVEPILKALIPETK
;
A
#
# COMPACT_ATOMS: atom_id res chain seq x y z
N MET A 1 62.49 59.64 -18.87
CA MET A 1 61.79 58.71 -17.92
C MET A 1 60.40 58.43 -18.43
N ARG A 2 60.13 57.19 -18.94
CA ARG A 2 58.79 56.74 -19.34
C ARG A 2 58.31 55.80 -18.26
N ALA A 3 57.23 56.17 -17.58
CA ALA A 3 56.57 55.31 -16.57
C ALA A 3 55.63 54.33 -17.28
N THR A 4 55.90 53.05 -17.06
CA THR A 4 55.03 51.96 -17.56
C THR A 4 53.98 51.62 -16.46
N ILE A 5 52.69 51.84 -16.75
CA ILE A 5 51.61 51.55 -15.87
C ILE A 5 51.16 50.11 -16.20
N ASN A 6 51.36 49.17 -15.26
CA ASN A 6 50.81 47.80 -15.37
C ASN A 6 49.38 47.75 -14.83
N PHE A 7 48.40 47.42 -15.69
CA PHE A 7 47.04 47.10 -15.30
C PHE A 7 46.92 45.60 -14.90
N ILE A 8 46.64 45.34 -13.64
CA ILE A 8 46.29 44.01 -13.17
C ILE A 8 44.78 43.85 -13.35
N VAL A 9 44.35 42.97 -14.29
CA VAL A 9 42.95 42.57 -14.48
C VAL A 9 42.68 41.39 -13.55
N SER A 10 41.96 41.62 -12.46
CA SER A 10 41.47 40.54 -11.58
C SER A 10 40.22 39.93 -12.18
N ILE A 11 40.31 38.69 -12.64
CA ILE A 11 39.15 37.89 -13.10
C ILE A 11 38.50 37.25 -11.88
N LEU A 12 37.32 37.75 -11.50
CA LEU A 12 36.46 37.13 -10.50
C LEU A 12 35.71 35.93 -11.16
N ILE A 13 36.15 34.73 -10.81
CA ILE A 13 35.42 33.49 -11.20
C ILE A 13 34.27 33.30 -10.21
N PHE A 14 33.03 33.53 -10.66
CA PHE A 14 31.82 33.15 -9.92
C PHE A 14 31.60 31.65 -10.06
N ILE A 15 31.92 30.89 -9.02
CA ILE A 15 31.55 29.48 -8.92
C ILE A 15 30.10 29.46 -8.45
N THR A 16 29.13 29.27 -9.38
CA THR A 16 27.76 28.95 -9.03
C THR A 16 27.72 27.49 -8.53
N PRO A 17 27.21 27.22 -7.33
CA PRO A 17 27.04 25.83 -6.88
C PRO A 17 26.03 25.14 -7.81
N VAL A 18 26.47 24.13 -8.53
CA VAL A 18 25.59 23.18 -9.22
C VAL A 18 24.95 22.34 -8.13
N ILE A 19 23.70 22.66 -7.79
CA ILE A 19 22.86 21.79 -6.96
C ILE A 19 22.60 20.56 -7.82
N ALA A 20 23.30 19.48 -7.54
CA ALA A 20 23.01 18.19 -8.14
C ALA A 20 21.55 17.81 -7.82
N GLN A 21 20.66 17.89 -8.80
CA GLN A 21 19.33 17.34 -8.68
C GLN A 21 19.48 15.83 -8.48
N THR A 22 19.23 15.36 -7.27
CA THR A 22 19.15 13.91 -7.01
C THR A 22 18.03 13.35 -7.85
N GLN A 23 18.36 12.37 -8.70
CA GLN A 23 17.34 11.66 -9.50
C GLN A 23 16.31 11.00 -8.57
N PRO A 24 15.02 11.06 -8.92
CA PRO A 24 13.99 10.35 -8.15
C PRO A 24 14.34 8.87 -8.00
N LEU A 25 14.10 8.32 -6.81
CA LEU A 25 14.27 6.88 -6.58
C LEU A 25 13.36 6.09 -7.51
N ASP A 26 13.90 5.04 -8.12
CA ASP A 26 13.11 4.14 -8.96
C ASP A 26 12.13 3.27 -8.13
N ALA A 27 11.24 2.53 -8.82
CA ALA A 27 10.25 1.71 -8.14
C ALA A 27 10.86 0.61 -7.27
N PHE A 28 12.03 0.05 -7.62
CA PHE A 28 12.69 -0.98 -6.80
C PHE A 28 13.25 -0.41 -5.51
N GLN A 29 13.89 0.76 -5.58
CA GLN A 29 14.42 1.46 -4.42
C GLN A 29 13.28 1.89 -3.49
N GLN A 30 12.18 2.41 -4.04
CA GLN A 30 11.00 2.80 -3.27
C GLN A 30 10.28 1.59 -2.67
N ASN A 31 10.18 0.48 -3.39
CA ASN A 31 9.62 -0.76 -2.84
C ASN A 31 10.43 -1.26 -1.65
N LYS A 32 11.76 -1.24 -1.74
CA LYS A 32 12.62 -1.59 -0.61
C LYS A 32 12.39 -0.69 0.61
N ARG A 33 12.07 0.59 0.38
CA ARG A 33 11.75 1.57 1.43
C ARG A 33 10.40 1.27 2.11
N LEU A 34 9.40 0.71 1.40
CA LEU A 34 8.15 0.25 1.98
C LEU A 34 8.39 -0.83 3.03
N GLY A 35 9.33 -1.74 2.80
CA GLY A 35 9.76 -2.76 3.77
C GLY A 35 8.61 -3.54 4.39
N ARG A 36 8.52 -3.49 5.71
CA ARG A 36 7.49 -4.14 6.55
C ARG A 36 6.40 -3.15 6.88
N GLY A 37 5.17 -3.42 6.44
CA GLY A 37 4.04 -2.52 6.62
C GLY A 37 2.85 -3.15 7.33
N VAL A 38 1.84 -2.33 7.58
CA VAL A 38 0.56 -2.75 8.15
C VAL A 38 -0.58 -1.91 7.58
N ASN A 39 -1.72 -2.56 7.34
CA ASN A 39 -2.96 -1.92 6.93
C ASN A 39 -3.64 -1.25 8.12
N ILE A 40 -4.06 0.02 7.97
CA ILE A 40 -4.64 0.83 9.04
C ILE A 40 -5.85 1.63 8.56
N LEU A 41 -6.69 2.06 9.50
CA LEU A 41 -7.77 3.05 9.36
C LEU A 41 -8.96 2.64 8.48
N GLY A 42 -8.98 1.48 7.82
CA GLY A 42 -10.05 1.08 6.90
C GLY A 42 -11.43 1.07 7.54
N TYR A 43 -11.52 0.52 8.74
CA TYR A 43 -12.78 0.41 9.49
C TYR A 43 -12.83 1.29 10.74
N ASP A 44 -11.95 2.29 10.81
CA ASP A 44 -11.89 3.20 11.94
C ASP A 44 -13.00 4.27 11.85
N PRO A 45 -13.72 4.55 12.93
CA PRO A 45 -14.74 5.61 12.96
C PRO A 45 -14.16 7.04 12.85
N ILE A 46 -12.86 7.22 12.81
CA ILE A 46 -12.16 8.50 12.59
C ILE A 46 -12.67 9.23 11.34
N TRP A 47 -13.08 8.49 10.31
CA TRP A 47 -13.63 9.05 9.06
C TRP A 47 -15.00 9.71 9.25
N ARG A 48 -15.69 9.47 10.37
CA ARG A 48 -16.92 10.16 10.76
C ARG A 48 -16.62 11.35 11.65
N SER A 49 -15.75 11.14 12.65
CA SER A 49 -15.28 12.17 13.59
C SER A 49 -13.98 11.73 14.23
N ARG A 50 -13.03 12.65 14.33
CA ARG A 50 -11.74 12.40 14.99
C ARG A 50 -11.90 12.03 16.47
N ASP A 51 -12.92 12.53 17.14
CA ASP A 51 -13.20 12.20 18.54
C ASP A 51 -13.60 10.73 18.73
N GLN A 52 -14.18 10.11 17.68
CA GLN A 52 -14.55 8.68 17.68
C GLN A 52 -13.40 7.75 17.31
N ALA A 53 -12.26 8.30 16.90
CA ALA A 53 -11.13 7.50 16.44
C ALA A 53 -10.69 6.47 17.48
N ARG A 54 -10.55 5.22 17.06
CA ARG A 54 -9.86 4.17 17.82
C ARG A 54 -8.36 4.27 17.64
N PHE A 55 -7.92 4.45 16.39
CA PHE A 55 -6.53 4.70 16.06
C PHE A 55 -6.12 6.11 16.50
N LYS A 56 -5.03 6.22 17.25
CA LYS A 56 -4.53 7.48 17.82
C LYS A 56 -3.11 7.77 17.31
N GLU A 57 -2.67 9.00 17.47
CA GLU A 57 -1.33 9.45 17.07
C GLU A 57 -0.21 8.55 17.62
N LYS A 58 -0.32 8.12 18.90
CA LYS A 58 0.64 7.20 19.52
C LYS A 58 0.87 5.91 18.74
N HIS A 59 -0.12 5.44 17.96
CA HIS A 59 0.00 4.19 17.22
C HIS A 59 1.00 4.28 16.06
N PHE A 60 1.18 5.45 15.45
CA PHE A 60 2.25 5.66 14.47
C PHE A 60 3.64 5.51 15.10
N GLU A 61 3.85 6.10 16.29
CA GLU A 61 5.10 5.96 17.03
C GLU A 61 5.35 4.51 17.45
N LEU A 62 4.32 3.82 17.96
CA LEU A 62 4.39 2.41 18.36
C LEU A 62 4.73 1.52 17.17
N LEU A 63 4.11 1.73 16.01
CA LEU A 63 4.44 1.01 14.77
C LEU A 63 5.91 1.21 14.38
N LYS A 64 6.39 2.45 14.40
CA LYS A 64 7.80 2.72 14.09
C LYS A 64 8.76 2.07 15.08
N LYS A 65 8.49 2.19 16.38
CA LYS A 65 9.29 1.58 17.44
C LYS A 65 9.31 0.05 17.37
N ALA A 66 8.19 -0.54 16.95
CA ALA A 66 8.10 -1.99 16.73
C ALA A 66 8.91 -2.47 15.51
N GLY A 67 9.34 -1.57 14.61
CA GLY A 67 10.16 -1.92 13.45
C GLY A 67 9.42 -1.92 12.12
N PHE A 68 8.19 -1.38 12.05
CA PHE A 68 7.50 -1.17 10.78
C PHE A 68 8.11 0.00 10.00
N ASN A 69 8.05 -0.09 8.68
CA ASN A 69 8.59 0.88 7.74
C ASN A 69 7.48 1.68 7.03
N SER A 70 6.28 1.11 6.91
CA SER A 70 5.19 1.71 6.17
C SER A 70 3.82 1.41 6.77
N VAL A 71 2.85 2.25 6.40
CA VAL A 71 1.43 2.05 6.65
C VAL A 71 0.65 2.13 5.34
N ARG A 72 -0.31 1.23 5.15
CA ARG A 72 -1.27 1.28 4.04
C ARG A 72 -2.61 1.74 4.60
N ILE A 73 -3.02 2.96 4.23
CA ILE A 73 -4.25 3.59 4.68
C ILE A 73 -5.38 3.21 3.73
N ASN A 74 -6.34 2.44 4.22
CA ASN A 74 -7.45 1.95 3.41
C ASN A 74 -8.56 3.00 3.36
N LEU A 75 -8.77 3.61 2.19
CA LEU A 75 -9.63 4.77 1.98
C LEU A 75 -11.01 4.40 1.43
N HIS A 76 -12.03 4.38 2.29
CA HIS A 76 -13.43 4.28 1.88
C HIS A 76 -14.00 5.68 1.61
N ALA A 77 -13.54 6.31 0.52
CA ALA A 77 -13.76 7.73 0.23
C ALA A 77 -15.12 8.05 -0.40
N PHE A 78 -15.75 7.10 -1.10
CA PHE A 78 -16.91 7.36 -1.94
C PHE A 78 -18.12 7.91 -1.19
N ARG A 79 -18.32 7.53 0.07
CA ARG A 79 -19.37 8.07 0.93
C ARG A 79 -19.15 9.53 1.38
N HIS A 80 -17.95 10.07 1.15
CA HIS A 80 -17.55 11.44 1.48
C HIS A 80 -17.46 12.35 0.25
N MET A 81 -17.90 11.85 -0.93
CA MET A 81 -17.91 12.56 -2.21
C MET A 81 -19.31 13.04 -2.55
N ASP A 82 -19.45 14.34 -2.77
CA ASP A 82 -20.70 15.00 -3.11
C ASP A 82 -20.98 14.91 -4.61
N LYS A 83 -22.05 14.17 -4.98
CA LYS A 83 -22.48 13.97 -6.37
C LYS A 83 -22.89 15.28 -7.03
N ASP A 84 -23.62 16.14 -6.32
CA ASP A 84 -24.17 17.36 -6.87
C ASP A 84 -23.08 18.44 -7.07
N ASN A 85 -21.90 18.21 -6.49
CA ASN A 85 -20.72 19.04 -6.65
C ASN A 85 -19.56 18.24 -7.34
N ASN A 86 -19.84 17.63 -8.48
CA ASN A 86 -18.85 16.91 -9.30
C ASN A 86 -18.00 15.88 -8.51
N TRP A 87 -18.61 15.16 -7.59
CA TRP A 87 -17.94 14.19 -6.74
C TRP A 87 -16.80 14.80 -5.91
N THR A 88 -16.98 16.01 -5.42
CA THR A 88 -15.97 16.67 -4.56
C THR A 88 -15.89 16.00 -3.19
N LEU A 89 -14.67 15.68 -2.78
CA LEU A 89 -14.37 15.18 -1.43
C LEU A 89 -14.56 16.28 -0.39
N SER A 90 -15.16 15.93 0.73
CA SER A 90 -15.35 16.88 1.82
C SER A 90 -14.01 17.33 2.44
N LYS A 91 -13.97 18.59 2.88
CA LYS A 91 -12.80 19.14 3.58
C LYS A 91 -12.43 18.32 4.82
N ASN A 92 -13.41 17.92 5.62
CA ASN A 92 -13.17 17.13 6.83
C ASN A 92 -12.50 15.79 6.55
N TRP A 93 -12.79 15.18 5.40
CA TRP A 93 -12.13 13.95 4.96
C TRP A 93 -10.66 14.20 4.67
N PHE A 94 -10.33 15.27 3.93
CA PHE A 94 -8.94 15.65 3.69
C PHE A 94 -8.22 16.04 4.98
N ASP A 95 -8.83 16.79 5.88
CA ASP A 95 -8.22 17.17 7.17
C ASP A 95 -7.85 15.91 8.01
N THR A 96 -8.66 14.85 7.91
CA THR A 96 -8.38 13.57 8.57
C THR A 96 -7.25 12.81 7.88
N LEU A 97 -7.26 12.78 6.56
CA LEU A 97 -6.20 12.13 5.77
C LEU A 97 -4.86 12.85 5.93
N ASP A 98 -4.86 14.19 5.88
CA ASP A 98 -3.68 15.02 6.08
C ASP A 98 -3.05 14.77 7.46
N TRP A 99 -3.88 14.71 8.51
CA TRP A 99 -3.41 14.32 9.83
C TRP A 99 -2.71 12.94 9.82
N ALA A 100 -3.32 11.94 9.18
CA ALA A 100 -2.75 10.60 9.15
C ALA A 100 -1.42 10.56 8.36
N VAL A 101 -1.36 11.24 7.21
CA VAL A 101 -0.15 11.34 6.38
C VAL A 101 0.95 12.08 7.13
N GLU A 102 0.63 13.23 7.74
CA GLU A 102 1.59 14.04 8.52
C GLU A 102 2.18 13.22 9.67
N LYS A 103 1.31 12.59 10.50
CA LYS A 103 1.79 11.83 11.67
C LYS A 103 2.58 10.58 11.28
N ALA A 104 2.19 9.88 10.22
CA ALA A 104 2.95 8.75 9.72
C ALA A 104 4.34 9.17 9.21
N THR A 105 4.40 10.19 8.35
CA THR A 105 5.67 10.67 7.76
C THR A 105 6.59 11.33 8.80
N ALA A 106 6.04 12.07 9.78
CA ALA A 106 6.80 12.63 10.90
C ALA A 106 7.46 11.53 11.77
N ASN A 107 6.84 10.36 11.86
CA ASN A 107 7.43 9.18 12.51
C ASN A 107 8.37 8.38 11.58
N GLY A 108 8.65 8.85 10.36
CA GLY A 108 9.53 8.17 9.41
C GLY A 108 8.92 6.89 8.83
N LEU A 109 7.58 6.81 8.75
CA LEU A 109 6.84 5.76 8.05
C LEU A 109 6.54 6.20 6.61
N ALA A 110 6.71 5.32 5.65
CA ALA A 110 6.16 5.51 4.32
C ALA A 110 4.64 5.28 4.35
N VAL A 111 3.91 5.97 3.47
CA VAL A 111 2.43 5.95 3.48
C VAL A 111 1.92 5.53 2.12
N ILE A 112 1.05 4.53 2.09
CA ILE A 112 0.31 4.14 0.90
C ILE A 112 -1.13 4.63 1.06
N LEU A 113 -1.59 5.46 0.12
CA LEU A 113 -2.98 5.89 0.00
C LEU A 113 -3.71 4.92 -0.93
N ASP A 114 -4.41 3.97 -0.34
CA ASP A 114 -5.13 2.91 -1.04
C ASP A 114 -6.61 3.24 -1.17
N LEU A 115 -7.12 3.43 -2.41
CA LEU A 115 -8.56 3.54 -2.63
C LEU A 115 -9.24 2.18 -2.40
N HIS A 116 -9.93 2.04 -1.27
CA HIS A 116 -10.48 0.75 -0.81
C HIS A 116 -11.96 0.54 -1.18
N GLU A 117 -12.37 1.02 -2.36
CA GLU A 117 -13.77 1.02 -2.83
C GLU A 117 -14.10 -0.16 -3.78
N TYR A 118 -13.37 -1.26 -3.60
CA TYR A 118 -13.44 -2.42 -4.47
C TYR A 118 -14.86 -3.02 -4.60
N ASN A 119 -15.65 -3.06 -3.53
CA ASN A 119 -17.01 -3.60 -3.56
C ASN A 119 -17.95 -2.75 -4.43
N VAL A 120 -17.86 -1.42 -4.30
CA VAL A 120 -18.69 -0.48 -5.09
C VAL A 120 -18.31 -0.55 -6.55
N MET A 121 -17.00 -0.55 -6.83
CA MET A 121 -16.49 -0.68 -8.19
C MET A 121 -16.80 -2.05 -8.82
N ALA A 122 -16.81 -3.13 -8.03
CA ALA A 122 -17.13 -4.47 -8.50
C ALA A 122 -18.61 -4.67 -8.85
N GLN A 123 -19.51 -3.93 -8.19
CA GLN A 123 -20.95 -4.02 -8.43
C GLN A 123 -21.39 -3.23 -9.67
N ASP A 124 -20.91 -2.02 -9.83
CA ASP A 124 -21.25 -1.13 -10.94
C ASP A 124 -20.03 -0.30 -11.36
N PRO A 125 -19.09 -0.89 -12.13
CA PRO A 125 -17.91 -0.16 -12.60
C PRO A 125 -18.26 1.06 -13.43
N GLY A 126 -19.27 0.93 -14.33
CA GLY A 126 -19.69 2.00 -15.24
C GLY A 126 -20.26 3.20 -14.51
N GLY A 127 -21.22 2.96 -13.60
CA GLY A 127 -21.86 4.01 -12.82
C GLY A 127 -20.92 4.70 -11.83
N ASN A 128 -19.83 4.05 -11.41
CA ASN A 128 -18.87 4.63 -10.49
C ASN A 128 -17.57 5.13 -11.15
N LYS A 129 -17.43 5.00 -12.47
CA LYS A 129 -16.21 5.39 -13.19
C LYS A 129 -15.82 6.85 -12.95
N GLU A 130 -16.77 7.78 -13.15
CA GLU A 130 -16.49 9.21 -12.99
C GLU A 130 -16.13 9.56 -11.54
N LYS A 131 -16.78 8.93 -10.58
CA LYS A 131 -16.47 9.07 -9.16
C LYS A 131 -15.05 8.60 -8.84
N PHE A 132 -14.65 7.45 -9.40
CA PHE A 132 -13.31 6.89 -9.29
C PHE A 132 -12.24 7.82 -9.89
N LEU A 133 -12.47 8.36 -11.08
CA LEU A 133 -11.55 9.29 -11.73
C LEU A 133 -11.50 10.65 -11.01
N SER A 134 -12.65 11.14 -10.50
CA SER A 134 -12.71 12.37 -9.69
C SER A 134 -11.93 12.24 -8.38
N PHE A 135 -11.97 11.08 -7.73
CA PHE A 135 -11.13 10.80 -6.55
C PHE A 135 -9.65 11.01 -6.88
N TRP A 136 -9.15 10.42 -7.97
CA TRP A 136 -7.75 10.55 -8.32
C TRP A 136 -7.35 11.95 -8.80
N ARG A 137 -8.23 12.70 -9.48
CA ARG A 137 -8.00 14.12 -9.79
C ARG A 137 -7.75 14.95 -8.51
N GLN A 138 -8.56 14.74 -7.49
CA GLN A 138 -8.48 15.49 -6.25
C GLN A 138 -7.28 15.06 -5.39
N VAL A 139 -7.08 13.77 -5.17
CA VAL A 139 -5.99 13.25 -4.35
C VAL A 139 -4.63 13.54 -4.98
N SER A 140 -4.49 13.36 -6.31
CA SER A 140 -3.23 13.63 -7.00
C SER A 140 -2.87 15.13 -7.02
N GLU A 141 -3.84 16.03 -7.12
CA GLU A 141 -3.62 17.47 -7.01
C GLU A 141 -3.27 17.86 -5.56
N HIS A 142 -4.00 17.33 -4.56
CA HIS A 142 -3.81 17.65 -3.15
C HIS A 142 -2.41 17.24 -2.66
N TYR A 143 -1.93 16.05 -3.03
CA TYR A 143 -0.65 15.50 -2.60
C TYR A 143 0.49 15.68 -3.62
N LYS A 144 0.37 16.55 -4.63
CA LYS A 144 1.42 16.76 -5.64
C LYS A 144 2.77 17.18 -5.06
N ASN A 145 2.75 17.91 -3.94
CA ASN A 145 3.94 18.38 -3.23
C ASN A 145 4.30 17.50 -2.01
N ALA A 146 3.58 16.40 -1.78
CA ALA A 146 3.90 15.49 -0.70
C ALA A 146 5.27 14.80 -0.95
N PRO A 147 5.99 14.39 0.11
CA PRO A 147 7.26 13.71 -0.04
C PRO A 147 7.11 12.41 -0.86
N ASP A 148 8.21 11.93 -1.40
CA ASP A 148 8.27 10.69 -2.20
C ASP A 148 8.01 9.42 -1.38
N SER A 149 7.90 9.55 -0.05
CA SER A 149 7.44 8.50 0.87
C SER A 149 5.91 8.33 0.92
N VAL A 150 5.15 9.14 0.17
CA VAL A 150 3.70 8.97 -0.01
C VAL A 150 3.46 8.31 -1.37
N PHE A 151 2.80 7.16 -1.37
CA PHE A 151 2.51 6.30 -2.51
C PHE A 151 1.01 6.31 -2.79
N PHE A 152 0.62 6.09 -4.04
CA PHE A 152 -0.78 5.97 -4.44
C PHE A 152 -1.09 4.55 -4.90
N GLU A 153 -2.10 3.93 -4.34
CA GLU A 153 -2.61 2.63 -4.81
C GLU A 153 -3.98 2.82 -5.45
N ILE A 154 -4.06 2.55 -6.77
CA ILE A 154 -5.18 2.99 -7.59
C ILE A 154 -6.52 2.42 -7.13
N LEU A 155 -6.57 1.14 -6.81
CA LEU A 155 -7.76 0.47 -6.27
C LEU A 155 -7.36 -0.84 -5.59
N ASN A 156 -7.86 -1.05 -4.38
CA ASN A 156 -7.85 -2.35 -3.72
C ASN A 156 -8.66 -3.37 -4.54
N GLU A 157 -8.11 -4.55 -4.76
CA GLU A 157 -8.82 -5.77 -5.19
C GLU A 157 -9.88 -5.61 -6.28
N PRO A 158 -9.56 -5.16 -7.49
CA PRO A 158 -10.51 -5.14 -8.61
C PRO A 158 -11.08 -6.54 -8.87
N ASN A 159 -12.42 -6.67 -8.98
CA ASN A 159 -13.05 -7.98 -9.06
C ASN A 159 -14.45 -7.96 -9.71
N LYS A 160 -15.04 -9.14 -9.92
CA LYS A 160 -16.42 -9.34 -10.47
C LYS A 160 -16.66 -8.59 -11.78
N ALA A 161 -17.63 -7.61 -11.79
CA ALA A 161 -17.96 -6.87 -12.99
C ALA A 161 -16.81 -5.96 -13.47
N LEU A 162 -15.87 -5.60 -12.61
CA LEU A 162 -14.63 -4.95 -12.98
C LEU A 162 -13.63 -6.01 -13.51
N THR A 163 -13.91 -6.52 -14.71
CA THR A 163 -13.12 -7.55 -15.39
C THR A 163 -11.69 -7.09 -15.67
N PRO A 164 -10.72 -7.98 -15.93
CA PRO A 164 -9.34 -7.60 -16.27
C PRO A 164 -9.24 -6.58 -17.39
N LYS A 165 -10.00 -6.77 -18.46
CA LYS A 165 -10.02 -5.83 -19.59
C LYS A 165 -10.50 -4.45 -19.18
N LEU A 166 -11.57 -4.37 -18.39
CA LEU A 166 -12.14 -3.11 -17.92
C LEU A 166 -11.23 -2.45 -16.89
N TRP A 167 -10.61 -3.26 -16.01
CA TRP A 167 -9.63 -2.79 -15.03
C TRP A 167 -8.40 -2.20 -15.72
N ASN A 168 -7.85 -2.87 -16.72
CA ASN A 168 -6.72 -2.36 -17.51
C ASN A 168 -7.04 -0.99 -18.15
N GLN A 169 -8.28 -0.78 -18.60
CA GLN A 169 -8.72 0.51 -19.09
C GLN A 169 -8.79 1.56 -17.98
N TYR A 170 -9.45 1.25 -16.86
CA TYR A 170 -9.73 2.22 -15.79
C TYR A 170 -8.47 2.66 -15.06
N PHE A 171 -7.57 1.73 -14.74
CA PHE A 171 -6.34 2.13 -14.07
C PHE A 171 -5.46 3.00 -14.98
N ARG A 172 -5.42 2.77 -16.30
CA ARG A 172 -4.68 3.62 -17.23
C ARG A 172 -5.23 5.05 -17.26
N GLU A 173 -6.54 5.21 -17.23
CA GLU A 173 -7.17 6.53 -17.16
C GLU A 173 -6.84 7.25 -15.84
N ALA A 174 -6.91 6.54 -14.70
CA ALA A 174 -6.51 7.09 -13.40
C ALA A 174 -5.01 7.40 -13.34
N LEU A 175 -4.17 6.52 -13.89
CA LEU A 175 -2.73 6.72 -13.95
C LEU A 175 -2.37 7.96 -14.77
N ALA A 176 -3.03 8.18 -15.91
CA ALA A 176 -2.83 9.38 -16.73
C ALA A 176 -3.15 10.66 -15.94
N ILE A 177 -4.25 10.69 -15.21
CA ILE A 177 -4.64 11.79 -14.31
C ILE A 177 -3.56 12.02 -13.24
N ILE A 178 -3.08 10.95 -12.61
CA ILE A 178 -2.04 11.05 -11.58
C ILE A 178 -0.75 11.62 -12.18
N ARG A 179 -0.35 11.18 -13.38
CA ARG A 179 0.91 11.59 -14.04
C ARG A 179 0.93 13.07 -14.44
N GLU A 180 -0.22 13.71 -14.68
CA GLU A 180 -0.29 15.16 -14.95
C GLU A 180 0.34 16.00 -13.84
N LYS A 181 0.19 15.60 -12.58
CA LYS A 181 0.66 16.35 -11.40
C LYS A 181 1.79 15.65 -10.64
N ASN A 182 1.93 14.35 -10.83
CA ASN A 182 2.84 13.48 -10.10
C ASN A 182 3.63 12.58 -11.06
N PRO A 183 4.50 13.13 -11.91
CA PRO A 183 5.16 12.37 -12.98
C PRO A 183 6.04 11.23 -12.50
N THR A 184 6.62 11.34 -11.29
CA THR A 184 7.54 10.36 -10.69
C THR A 184 7.00 9.71 -9.41
N ARG A 185 5.75 10.05 -9.00
CA ARG A 185 5.12 9.44 -7.84
C ARG A 185 4.97 7.94 -8.06
N ILE A 186 5.39 7.14 -7.10
CA ILE A 186 5.13 5.70 -7.17
C ILE A 186 3.63 5.44 -7.10
N VAL A 187 3.16 4.66 -8.07
CA VAL A 187 1.79 4.18 -8.14
C VAL A 187 1.79 2.66 -7.98
N ILE A 188 0.92 2.14 -7.13
CA ILE A 188 0.76 0.72 -6.86
C ILE A 188 -0.47 0.23 -7.60
N ILE A 189 -0.32 -0.87 -8.36
CA ILE A 189 -1.39 -1.44 -9.19
C ILE A 189 -1.32 -2.97 -9.06
N GLY A 190 -2.45 -3.60 -8.78
CA GLY A 190 -2.56 -5.06 -8.75
C GLY A 190 -3.42 -5.61 -9.88
N PRO A 191 -3.40 -6.92 -10.14
CA PRO A 191 -4.26 -7.58 -11.10
C PRO A 191 -5.72 -7.60 -10.64
N ALA A 192 -6.66 -7.82 -11.56
CA ALA A 192 -8.03 -8.15 -11.24
C ALA A 192 -8.12 -9.47 -10.42
N PHE A 193 -9.36 -9.90 -10.08
CA PHE A 193 -9.60 -11.07 -9.23
C PHE A 193 -8.95 -10.96 -7.84
N TRP A 194 -9.22 -9.83 -7.15
CA TRP A 194 -8.77 -9.57 -5.77
C TRP A 194 -7.25 -9.54 -5.61
N ASN A 195 -6.55 -8.90 -6.55
CA ASN A 195 -5.07 -8.85 -6.57
C ASN A 195 -4.41 -10.23 -6.52
N SER A 196 -5.08 -11.25 -7.11
CA SER A 196 -4.66 -12.63 -7.04
C SER A 196 -3.36 -12.89 -7.77
N VAL A 197 -2.48 -13.65 -7.13
CA VAL A 197 -1.21 -14.14 -7.73
C VAL A 197 -1.42 -14.97 -9.03
N ASP A 198 -2.62 -15.50 -9.23
CA ASP A 198 -2.93 -16.35 -10.39
C ASP A 198 -3.30 -15.53 -11.64
N HIS A 199 -3.52 -14.22 -11.51
CA HIS A 199 -4.04 -13.35 -12.57
C HIS A 199 -3.08 -12.24 -13.01
N LEU A 200 -1.80 -12.33 -12.66
CA LEU A 200 -0.78 -11.34 -13.04
C LEU A 200 -0.59 -11.23 -14.55
N ASP A 201 -0.74 -12.32 -15.30
CA ASP A 201 -0.59 -12.32 -16.76
C ASP A 201 -1.68 -11.52 -17.48
N GLU A 202 -2.81 -11.21 -16.80
CA GLU A 202 -3.89 -10.38 -17.31
C GLU A 202 -3.70 -8.87 -17.03
N LEU A 203 -2.65 -8.51 -16.28
CA LEU A 203 -2.32 -7.12 -15.95
C LEU A 203 -1.42 -6.51 -17.03
N GLU A 204 -1.95 -5.55 -17.77
CA GLU A 204 -1.27 -4.90 -18.88
C GLU A 204 -0.71 -3.52 -18.51
N LEU A 205 0.46 -3.48 -17.90
CA LEU A 205 1.10 -2.23 -17.47
C LEU A 205 1.78 -1.47 -18.62
N PRO A 206 1.78 -0.10 -18.59
CA PRO A 206 2.57 0.68 -19.53
C PRO A 206 4.06 0.41 -19.31
N GLN A 207 4.78 0.03 -20.38
CA GLN A 207 6.17 -0.37 -20.28
C GLN A 207 7.11 0.80 -19.97
N ASP A 208 6.77 2.00 -20.44
CA ASP A 208 7.59 3.20 -20.29
C ASP A 208 7.46 3.85 -18.90
N ASP A 209 6.37 3.58 -18.18
CA ASP A 209 6.20 4.10 -16.82
C ASP A 209 6.95 3.22 -15.82
N ARG A 210 8.11 3.70 -15.36
CA ARG A 210 8.99 2.98 -14.44
C ARG A 210 8.69 3.24 -12.95
N TYR A 211 7.69 4.10 -12.65
CA TYR A 211 7.28 4.45 -11.29
C TYR A 211 6.05 3.66 -10.83
N ILE A 212 5.99 2.37 -11.22
CA ILE A 212 4.91 1.45 -10.83
C ILE A 212 5.48 0.28 -10.02
N ILE A 213 4.87 0.02 -8.87
CA ILE A 213 5.03 -1.20 -8.06
C ILE A 213 3.79 -2.07 -8.29
N VAL A 214 3.98 -3.38 -8.40
CA VAL A 214 2.85 -4.31 -8.55
C VAL A 214 2.50 -4.91 -7.20
N THR A 215 1.21 -4.82 -6.83
CA THR A 215 0.71 -5.45 -5.60
C THR A 215 0.04 -6.78 -5.90
N VAL A 216 0.19 -7.71 -4.98
CA VAL A 216 -0.58 -8.96 -4.90
C VAL A 216 -1.07 -9.16 -3.47
N HIS A 217 -2.18 -9.89 -3.32
CA HIS A 217 -2.71 -10.30 -2.02
C HIS A 217 -2.61 -11.82 -1.88
N TYR A 218 -2.39 -12.31 -0.65
CA TYR A 218 -2.20 -13.73 -0.43
C TYR A 218 -2.94 -14.23 0.81
N TYR A 219 -3.99 -15.00 0.58
CA TYR A 219 -4.82 -15.60 1.61
C TYR A 219 -5.05 -17.11 1.41
N LYS A 220 -4.22 -17.75 0.57
CA LYS A 220 -4.35 -19.20 0.36
C LYS A 220 -3.77 -20.01 1.54
N PRO A 221 -4.41 -21.08 1.97
CA PRO A 221 -5.74 -21.51 1.56
C PRO A 221 -6.84 -20.76 2.35
N MET A 222 -7.86 -20.24 1.66
CA MET A 222 -8.91 -19.44 2.28
C MET A 222 -9.68 -20.17 3.39
N GLN A 223 -9.79 -21.49 3.31
CA GLN A 223 -10.42 -22.30 4.36
C GLN A 223 -9.69 -22.17 5.71
N PHE A 224 -8.40 -21.89 5.72
CA PHE A 224 -7.62 -21.59 6.92
C PHE A 224 -7.67 -20.08 7.25
N THR A 225 -7.30 -19.23 6.30
CA THR A 225 -7.12 -17.80 6.56
C THR A 225 -8.42 -17.07 6.89
N HIS A 226 -9.57 -17.56 6.40
CA HIS A 226 -10.87 -16.94 6.61
C HIS A 226 -11.85 -17.84 7.37
N GLN A 227 -11.36 -18.87 8.07
CA GLN A 227 -12.25 -19.72 8.88
C GLN A 227 -13.01 -18.89 9.92
N GLY A 228 -14.32 -19.09 9.99
CA GLY A 228 -15.21 -18.35 10.88
C GLY A 228 -15.57 -16.95 10.43
N ALA A 229 -15.08 -16.48 9.28
CA ALA A 229 -15.36 -15.16 8.75
C ALA A 229 -16.77 -15.08 8.14
N SER A 230 -17.66 -14.31 8.77
CA SER A 230 -19.09 -14.24 8.44
C SER A 230 -19.39 -13.68 7.06
N TRP A 231 -18.44 -12.93 6.46
CA TRP A 231 -18.56 -12.32 5.12
C TRP A 231 -18.07 -13.21 3.98
N THR A 232 -17.65 -14.46 4.29
CA THR A 232 -17.18 -15.44 3.32
C THR A 232 -17.97 -16.75 3.41
N ASN A 233 -17.74 -17.64 2.45
CA ASN A 233 -18.23 -19.01 2.50
C ASN A 233 -17.45 -19.91 3.48
N GLN A 234 -16.55 -19.34 4.29
CA GLN A 234 -15.76 -20.05 5.31
C GLN A 234 -16.30 -19.86 6.74
N ARG A 235 -17.43 -19.16 6.92
CA ARG A 235 -18.00 -18.78 8.23
C ARG A 235 -18.23 -19.97 9.18
N ASP A 236 -18.60 -21.12 8.63
CA ASP A 236 -18.91 -22.32 9.42
C ASP A 236 -17.69 -23.23 9.65
N LYS A 237 -16.51 -22.83 9.15
CA LYS A 237 -15.26 -23.56 9.34
C LYS A 237 -14.53 -23.04 10.56
N VAL A 238 -14.07 -23.94 11.42
CA VAL A 238 -13.31 -23.60 12.64
C VAL A 238 -12.28 -24.69 12.95
N GLY A 239 -11.21 -24.29 13.65
CA GLY A 239 -10.20 -25.24 14.14
C GLY A 239 -9.27 -25.79 13.05
N ILE A 240 -9.28 -25.22 11.85
CA ILE A 240 -8.39 -25.64 10.77
C ILE A 240 -6.99 -25.14 11.09
N SER A 241 -6.02 -26.06 11.15
CA SER A 241 -4.61 -25.76 11.36
C SER A 241 -3.89 -25.49 10.04
N TRP A 242 -2.73 -24.86 10.13
CA TRP A 242 -1.81 -24.63 9.00
C TRP A 242 -0.37 -24.87 9.44
N GLY A 243 0.48 -25.31 8.51
CA GLY A 243 1.92 -25.36 8.70
C GLY A 243 2.59 -26.66 8.28
N THR A 244 1.87 -27.53 7.53
CA THR A 244 2.47 -28.72 6.91
C THR A 244 3.48 -28.33 5.82
N ASP A 245 4.40 -29.23 5.48
CA ASP A 245 5.37 -28.98 4.40
C ASP A 245 4.69 -28.80 3.04
N ALA A 246 3.60 -29.50 2.80
CA ALA A 246 2.80 -29.34 1.58
C ALA A 246 2.23 -27.92 1.45
N GLU A 247 1.67 -27.36 2.53
CA GLU A 247 1.13 -25.99 2.56
C GLU A 247 2.24 -24.94 2.40
N LYS A 248 3.39 -25.14 3.05
CA LYS A 248 4.55 -24.26 2.91
C LYS A 248 5.10 -24.27 1.47
N ASN A 249 5.17 -25.46 0.86
CA ASN A 249 5.61 -25.60 -0.53
C ASN A 249 4.64 -24.94 -1.51
N ALA A 250 3.34 -24.97 -1.25
CA ALA A 250 2.34 -24.26 -2.04
C ALA A 250 2.57 -22.73 -2.02
N VAL A 251 2.86 -22.14 -0.84
CA VAL A 251 3.22 -20.72 -0.72
C VAL A 251 4.47 -20.40 -1.55
N ARG A 252 5.53 -21.21 -1.40
CA ARG A 252 6.77 -21.00 -2.18
C ARG A 252 6.51 -21.04 -3.69
N ALA A 253 5.78 -22.06 -4.17
CA ALA A 253 5.47 -22.21 -5.58
C ALA A 253 4.68 -21.02 -6.14
N ASP A 254 3.66 -20.54 -5.41
CA ASP A 254 2.93 -19.35 -5.79
C ASP A 254 3.83 -18.10 -5.87
N PHE A 255 4.72 -17.90 -4.88
CA PHE A 255 5.62 -16.74 -4.85
C PHE A 255 6.75 -16.85 -5.91
N GLU A 256 7.23 -18.04 -6.22
CA GLU A 256 8.16 -18.27 -7.34
C GLU A 256 7.51 -17.89 -8.68
N LYS A 257 6.24 -18.25 -8.90
CA LYS A 257 5.47 -17.86 -10.08
C LYS A 257 5.36 -16.32 -10.19
N VAL A 258 5.00 -15.65 -9.10
CA VAL A 258 4.94 -14.18 -9.05
C VAL A 258 6.32 -13.56 -9.32
N ASN A 259 7.38 -14.10 -8.73
CA ASN A 259 8.74 -13.59 -8.91
C ASN A 259 9.26 -13.80 -10.35
N ALA A 260 8.88 -14.90 -10.99
CA ALA A 260 9.19 -15.13 -12.41
C ALA A 260 8.50 -14.08 -13.30
N TRP A 261 7.22 -13.80 -13.04
CA TRP A 261 6.48 -12.74 -13.72
C TRP A 261 7.12 -11.35 -13.47
N ALA A 262 7.47 -11.04 -12.23
CA ALA A 262 8.09 -9.79 -11.81
C ALA A 262 9.42 -9.53 -12.57
N ARG A 263 10.27 -10.54 -12.65
CA ARG A 263 11.53 -10.48 -13.42
C ARG A 263 11.30 -10.27 -14.91
N LYS A 264 10.37 -11.02 -15.52
CA LYS A 264 10.00 -10.89 -16.94
C LYS A 264 9.52 -9.48 -17.28
N ASN A 265 8.74 -8.88 -16.41
CA ASN A 265 8.15 -7.56 -16.62
C ASN A 265 9.00 -6.40 -16.03
N ASN A 266 10.11 -6.72 -15.36
CA ASN A 266 10.98 -5.78 -14.65
C ASN A 266 10.18 -4.86 -13.73
N ARG A 267 9.41 -5.45 -12.79
CA ARG A 267 8.57 -4.76 -11.80
C ARG A 267 8.85 -5.27 -10.40
N PRO A 268 8.96 -4.40 -9.37
CA PRO A 268 9.02 -4.84 -7.99
C PRO A 268 7.63 -5.27 -7.52
N ILE A 269 7.60 -6.17 -6.53
CA ILE A 269 6.37 -6.70 -5.95
C ILE A 269 6.19 -6.17 -4.52
N PHE A 270 4.96 -5.80 -4.22
CA PHE A 270 4.46 -5.48 -2.88
C PHE A 270 3.36 -6.48 -2.52
N LEU A 271 3.52 -7.23 -1.42
CA LEU A 271 2.46 -8.07 -0.88
C LEU A 271 1.54 -7.18 -0.03
N GLY A 272 0.48 -6.62 -0.64
CA GLY A 272 -0.37 -5.58 -0.06
C GLY A 272 -1.22 -6.06 1.10
N GLU A 273 -1.60 -7.34 1.08
CA GLU A 273 -2.37 -7.96 2.15
C GLU A 273 -2.02 -9.44 2.31
N PHE A 274 -1.88 -9.87 3.55
CA PHE A 274 -1.83 -11.26 3.99
C PHE A 274 -2.13 -11.34 5.48
N GLY A 275 -2.61 -12.50 5.94
CA GLY A 275 -2.91 -12.73 7.35
C GLY A 275 -3.86 -13.91 7.53
N ALA A 276 -4.25 -14.18 8.77
CA ALA A 276 -5.26 -15.17 9.10
C ALA A 276 -6.22 -14.62 10.16
N TYR A 277 -7.52 -14.79 9.91
CA TYR A 277 -8.61 -14.31 10.74
C TYR A 277 -8.50 -14.81 12.18
N ASP A 278 -8.93 -14.02 13.14
CA ASP A 278 -8.77 -14.25 14.59
C ASP A 278 -9.41 -15.54 15.10
N ARG A 279 -10.33 -16.14 14.34
CA ARG A 279 -10.93 -17.43 14.65
C ARG A 279 -10.02 -18.63 14.38
N ALA A 280 -8.95 -18.43 13.63
CA ALA A 280 -7.96 -19.48 13.39
C ALA A 280 -7.11 -19.73 14.66
N PRO A 281 -6.64 -20.98 14.91
CA PRO A 281 -5.76 -21.29 16.03
C PRO A 281 -4.51 -20.41 16.03
N MET A 282 -4.20 -19.79 17.17
CA MET A 282 -3.12 -18.81 17.28
C MET A 282 -1.77 -19.35 16.79
N GLU A 283 -1.40 -20.57 17.16
CA GLU A 283 -0.14 -21.17 16.71
C GLU A 283 -0.05 -21.30 15.18
N SER A 284 -1.16 -21.60 14.52
CA SER A 284 -1.23 -21.68 13.05
C SER A 284 -1.20 -20.29 12.42
N ARG A 285 -1.85 -19.29 13.05
CA ARG A 285 -1.76 -17.89 12.63
C ARG A 285 -0.30 -17.40 12.66
N VAL A 286 0.41 -17.67 13.76
CA VAL A 286 1.83 -17.32 13.92
C VAL A 286 2.68 -17.98 12.83
N ARG A 287 2.54 -19.30 12.66
CA ARG A 287 3.31 -20.03 11.62
C ARG A 287 3.04 -19.50 10.21
N TYR A 288 1.77 -19.24 9.87
CA TYR A 288 1.39 -18.70 8.57
C TYR A 288 1.96 -17.30 8.35
N THR A 289 1.75 -16.42 9.31
CA THR A 289 2.19 -15.02 9.25
C THR A 289 3.70 -14.91 9.09
N ASP A 290 4.47 -15.63 9.92
CA ASP A 290 5.94 -15.67 9.81
C ASP A 290 6.38 -16.24 8.45
N PHE A 291 5.84 -17.38 8.07
CA PHE A 291 6.26 -18.06 6.85
C PHE A 291 5.99 -17.24 5.59
N VAL A 292 4.80 -16.65 5.46
CA VAL A 292 4.43 -15.81 4.32
C VAL A 292 5.30 -14.55 4.27
N ALA A 293 5.48 -13.85 5.40
CA ALA A 293 6.31 -12.66 5.48
C ALA A 293 7.77 -12.96 5.12
N ARG A 294 8.36 -14.01 5.70
CA ARG A 294 9.77 -14.40 5.41
C ARG A 294 9.94 -14.88 3.98
N THR A 295 8.96 -15.58 3.43
CA THR A 295 9.00 -15.99 2.01
C THR A 295 8.97 -14.77 1.09
N ALA A 296 8.11 -13.78 1.34
CA ALA A 296 8.10 -12.53 0.59
C ALA A 296 9.45 -11.79 0.67
N GLU A 297 10.01 -11.65 1.88
CA GLU A 297 11.33 -11.02 2.09
C GLU A 297 12.47 -11.75 1.37
N SER A 298 12.42 -13.08 1.26
CA SER A 298 13.44 -13.86 0.55
C SER A 298 13.49 -13.56 -0.95
N PHE A 299 12.40 -13.05 -1.53
CA PHE A 299 12.32 -12.56 -2.90
C PHE A 299 12.60 -11.05 -3.03
N GLY A 300 12.90 -10.37 -1.92
CA GLY A 300 13.12 -8.93 -1.90
C GLY A 300 11.82 -8.10 -2.00
N TRP A 301 10.67 -8.69 -1.68
CA TRP A 301 9.39 -8.00 -1.67
C TRP A 301 9.20 -7.22 -0.38
N SER A 302 8.50 -6.09 -0.46
CA SER A 302 7.89 -5.43 0.70
C SER A 302 6.49 -6.00 0.94
N TRP A 303 5.95 -5.76 2.13
CA TRP A 303 4.63 -6.29 2.47
C TRP A 303 3.89 -5.40 3.48
N ALA A 304 2.54 -5.53 3.54
CA ALA A 304 1.70 -4.98 4.59
C ALA A 304 0.76 -6.05 5.15
N TYR A 305 0.83 -6.26 6.46
CA TYR A 305 -0.03 -7.20 7.17
C TYR A 305 -1.49 -6.69 7.22
N TRP A 306 -2.43 -7.55 6.98
CA TRP A 306 -3.84 -7.31 7.21
C TRP A 306 -4.24 -7.89 8.56
N GLN A 307 -4.61 -7.09 9.61
CA GLN A 307 -4.49 -5.64 9.71
C GLN A 307 -4.24 -5.17 11.17
N PHE A 308 -4.22 -3.87 11.44
CA PHE A 308 -3.83 -3.33 12.74
C PHE A 308 -4.82 -3.71 13.86
N ASP A 309 -6.12 -3.40 13.72
CA ASP A 309 -7.05 -3.37 14.86
C ASP A 309 -8.42 -4.04 14.64
N SER A 310 -8.60 -4.79 13.55
CA SER A 310 -9.88 -5.43 13.21
C SER A 310 -9.67 -6.79 12.56
N ASP A 311 -10.45 -7.77 12.95
CA ASP A 311 -10.57 -9.11 12.37
C ASP A 311 -9.30 -9.97 12.37
N PHE A 312 -8.19 -9.50 11.87
CA PHE A 312 -6.87 -10.15 11.81
C PHE A 312 -5.88 -9.46 12.76
N ILE A 313 -6.34 -9.06 13.92
CA ILE A 313 -5.72 -8.06 14.79
C ILE A 313 -4.23 -8.28 15.07
N LEU A 314 -3.49 -7.17 14.92
CA LEU A 314 -2.14 -7.01 15.40
C LEU A 314 -2.09 -6.23 16.72
N TRP A 315 -3.04 -5.30 16.93
CA TRP A 315 -3.19 -4.50 18.13
C TRP A 315 -4.56 -4.72 18.76
N ASP A 316 -4.59 -5.14 20.02
CA ASP A 316 -5.82 -5.28 20.81
C ASP A 316 -6.24 -3.91 21.35
N MET A 317 -7.20 -3.26 20.67
CA MET A 317 -7.72 -1.93 21.04
C MET A 317 -8.36 -1.89 22.44
N LYS A 318 -8.84 -3.02 22.97
CA LYS A 318 -9.48 -3.06 24.29
C LYS A 318 -8.45 -3.13 25.42
N LYS A 319 -7.37 -3.87 25.18
CA LYS A 319 -6.26 -4.02 26.13
C LYS A 319 -5.18 -2.98 25.93
N ASP A 320 -5.25 -2.21 24.84
CA ASP A 320 -4.26 -1.21 24.42
C ASP A 320 -2.83 -1.80 24.36
N THR A 321 -2.69 -2.97 23.71
CA THR A 321 -1.42 -3.71 23.64
C THR A 321 -1.31 -4.51 22.34
N TRP A 322 -0.08 -4.88 22.00
CA TRP A 322 0.20 -5.78 20.89
C TRP A 322 -0.39 -7.18 21.11
N VAL A 323 -0.83 -7.81 20.03
CA VAL A 323 -0.99 -9.25 19.96
C VAL A 323 0.41 -9.85 19.75
N GLU A 324 1.15 -9.94 20.86
CA GLU A 324 2.59 -10.27 20.89
C GLU A 324 3.01 -11.44 19.99
N PRO A 325 2.27 -12.58 19.92
CA PRO A 325 2.67 -13.68 19.04
C PRO A 325 2.67 -13.30 17.57
N ILE A 326 1.71 -12.46 17.14
CA ILE A 326 1.62 -11.97 15.75
C ILE A 326 2.69 -10.91 15.48
N LEU A 327 2.91 -9.98 16.42
CA LEU A 327 3.98 -8.99 16.28
C LEU A 327 5.35 -9.66 16.10
N LYS A 328 5.68 -10.66 16.94
CA LYS A 328 6.95 -11.40 16.84
C LYS A 328 7.08 -12.21 15.53
N ALA A 329 5.98 -12.70 14.98
CA ALA A 329 5.97 -13.35 13.68
C ALA A 329 6.26 -12.36 12.53
N LEU A 330 5.74 -11.14 12.63
CA LEU A 330 5.97 -10.08 11.63
C LEU A 330 7.36 -9.45 11.77
N ILE A 331 7.76 -9.13 12.99
CA ILE A 331 8.99 -8.42 13.36
C ILE A 331 9.78 -9.30 14.34
N PRO A 332 10.48 -10.32 13.84
CA PRO A 332 11.31 -11.15 14.71
C PRO A 332 12.46 -10.33 15.31
N GLU A 333 12.80 -10.60 16.56
CA GLU A 333 13.96 -10.04 17.20
C GLU A 333 15.22 -10.43 16.40
N THR A 334 16.04 -9.44 16.07
CA THR A 334 17.37 -9.70 15.47
C THR A 334 18.21 -10.45 16.49
N LYS A 335 18.56 -11.70 16.17
CA LYS A 335 19.51 -12.49 16.96
C LYS A 335 20.90 -11.90 16.90
#